data_9a45f0a5bae4aed6ed6e0ec0796a81bf
#
_entry.id   9a45f0a5bae4aed6ed6e0ec0796a81bf
#
_cell.length_a   1.000
_cell.length_b   1.000
_cell.length_c   1.000
_cell.angle_alpha   90.00
_cell.angle_beta   90.00
_cell.angle_gamma   90.00
#
_symmetry.space_group_name_H-M   'P 1'
#
loop_
_entity.id
_entity.type
_entity.pdbx_description
1 polymer ?
#
loop_
_entity_poly.entity_id
_entity_poly.type
_entity_poly.pdbx_seq_one_letter_code
_entity_poly.pdbx_strand_id
1 'polypeptide(L)'
;MALFDAVDIIRVKRDGGVLTPDQIDWTIDAYTKGVIKDEQMAALAMAIFLRGMDRGEIARWTDAMIRSGACMDFSGIGKPTADKHSTGGVGDKITLPLAPLVACFGVAVPQLSGRGLGHTGGTLDKLEAIPGWRAQLSNDEIMNQLGFGCGAVICAAGSGLAPADKKLYALRDITSTVESIALIASSIMSKKIAEGTGALVLDVKVGSGAFMKNLDAARELARTMVDLGHDAGVATRALLTDMSVPLGRKIGNALEVEESVEVLAGGGPSDVVELTCELARNMLDLAGVSDADVEAALADGRAMDRWRAMIREQGGDPDAPLPRAAHTHQVLAEAGGTVVGMDALSVGVASWRLGAGRAVKEDPVQAGAGVEIHAKPGDTVAAGQPLLTLHTDDEWRIERALESLSGAIEIADGVTPEPRSVVLETVS
;
A
#
# COMPACT_ATOMS: atom_id res chain seq x y z
N MET A 1 34.29 12.95 -20.16
CA MET A 1 33.50 14.14 -20.51
C MET A 1 32.05 13.73 -20.29
N ALA A 2 31.25 14.47 -19.52
CA ALA A 2 29.83 14.14 -19.34
C ALA A 2 29.13 14.28 -20.72
N LEU A 3 28.32 13.30 -21.10
CA LEU A 3 27.64 13.29 -22.39
C LEU A 3 26.52 14.34 -22.45
N PHE A 4 25.98 14.71 -21.28
CA PHE A 4 24.87 15.64 -21.12
C PHE A 4 25.10 16.57 -19.93
N ASP A 5 24.30 17.64 -19.85
CA ASP A 5 24.26 18.59 -18.75
C ASP A 5 22.86 18.63 -18.13
N ALA A 6 22.78 18.56 -16.80
CA ALA A 6 21.50 18.53 -16.08
C ALA A 6 20.62 19.74 -16.40
N VAL A 7 21.24 20.92 -16.57
CA VAL A 7 20.51 22.16 -16.89
C VAL A 7 19.83 22.09 -18.26
N ASP A 8 20.48 21.46 -19.24
CA ASP A 8 19.90 21.31 -20.58
C ASP A 8 18.74 20.34 -20.60
N ILE A 9 18.83 19.23 -19.84
CA ILE A 9 17.74 18.26 -19.66
C ILE A 9 16.53 18.93 -18.97
N ILE A 10 16.78 19.71 -17.93
CA ILE A 10 15.72 20.47 -17.23
C ILE A 10 15.03 21.43 -18.21
N ARG A 11 15.80 22.14 -19.07
CA ARG A 11 15.23 23.04 -20.08
C ARG A 11 14.33 22.30 -21.05
N VAL A 12 14.78 21.16 -21.60
CA VAL A 12 13.97 20.36 -22.53
C VAL A 12 12.61 20.08 -21.91
N LYS A 13 12.58 19.58 -20.67
CA LYS A 13 11.32 19.19 -20.01
C LYS A 13 10.48 20.41 -19.60
N ARG A 14 11.12 21.45 -19.04
CA ARG A 14 10.46 22.69 -18.67
C ARG A 14 9.71 23.34 -19.84
N ASP A 15 10.31 23.30 -21.01
CA ASP A 15 9.78 23.94 -22.23
C ASP A 15 8.80 23.01 -22.99
N GLY A 16 8.46 21.83 -22.42
CA GLY A 16 7.47 20.90 -22.96
C GLY A 16 8.03 19.91 -23.99
N GLY A 17 9.36 19.78 -24.07
CA GLY A 17 10.02 18.81 -24.94
C GLY A 17 9.98 17.38 -24.35
N VAL A 18 10.32 16.42 -25.21
CA VAL A 18 10.45 14.99 -24.89
C VAL A 18 11.91 14.66 -24.67
N LEU A 19 12.23 13.95 -23.57
CA LEU A 19 13.58 13.50 -23.28
C LEU A 19 13.92 12.28 -24.12
N THR A 20 15.12 12.28 -24.71
CA THR A 20 15.59 11.10 -25.43
C THR A 20 15.94 9.96 -24.46
N PRO A 21 15.94 8.69 -24.92
CA PRO A 21 16.37 7.53 -24.11
C PRO A 21 17.74 7.73 -23.45
N ASP A 22 18.72 8.27 -24.19
CA ASP A 22 20.08 8.52 -23.68
C ASP A 22 20.11 9.61 -22.59
N GLN A 23 19.26 10.65 -22.72
CA GLN A 23 19.11 11.68 -21.69
C GLN A 23 18.52 11.11 -20.41
N ILE A 24 17.52 10.23 -20.53
CA ILE A 24 16.88 9.56 -19.39
C ILE A 24 17.89 8.65 -18.69
N ASP A 25 18.59 7.80 -19.41
CA ASP A 25 19.60 6.89 -18.86
C ASP A 25 20.68 7.64 -18.11
N TRP A 26 21.23 8.66 -18.76
CA TRP A 26 22.24 9.49 -18.12
C TRP A 26 21.70 10.19 -16.85
N THR A 27 20.47 10.69 -16.89
CA THR A 27 19.85 11.37 -15.76
C THR A 27 19.75 10.47 -14.55
N ILE A 28 19.22 9.26 -14.70
CA ILE A 28 19.05 8.30 -13.62
C ILE A 28 20.38 7.84 -13.07
N ASP A 29 21.34 7.50 -13.94
CA ASP A 29 22.69 7.10 -13.54
C ASP A 29 23.43 8.23 -12.81
N ALA A 30 23.44 9.44 -13.37
CA ALA A 30 24.11 10.60 -12.81
C ALA A 30 23.49 11.03 -11.46
N TYR A 31 22.16 10.94 -11.31
CA TYR A 31 21.50 11.22 -10.05
C TYR A 31 21.82 10.15 -8.99
N THR A 32 21.78 8.89 -9.37
CA THR A 32 22.11 7.78 -8.47
C THR A 32 23.53 7.92 -7.92
N LYS A 33 24.48 8.31 -8.78
CA LYS A 33 25.90 8.54 -8.44
C LYS A 33 26.17 9.89 -7.77
N GLY A 34 25.18 10.77 -7.61
CA GLY A 34 25.33 12.10 -6.99
C GLY A 34 26.01 13.14 -7.86
N VAL A 35 26.14 12.92 -9.17
CA VAL A 35 26.59 13.91 -10.16
C VAL A 35 25.53 15.00 -10.32
N ILE A 36 24.29 14.60 -10.62
CA ILE A 36 23.14 15.50 -10.53
C ILE A 36 22.81 15.71 -9.06
N LYS A 37 22.67 16.98 -8.65
CA LYS A 37 22.37 17.37 -7.29
C LYS A 37 20.86 17.38 -7.03
N ASP A 38 20.48 17.34 -5.74
CA ASP A 38 19.07 17.28 -5.34
C ASP A 38 18.30 18.50 -5.85
N GLU A 39 18.90 19.69 -5.88
CA GLU A 39 18.29 20.92 -6.41
C GLU A 39 17.97 20.81 -7.91
N GLN A 40 18.86 20.17 -8.67
CA GLN A 40 18.67 19.97 -10.11
C GLN A 40 17.60 18.90 -10.36
N MET A 41 17.64 17.80 -9.61
CA MET A 41 16.63 16.75 -9.73
C MET A 41 15.25 17.23 -9.25
N ALA A 42 15.17 18.06 -8.21
CA ALA A 42 13.92 18.69 -7.77
C ALA A 42 13.31 19.56 -8.87
N ALA A 43 14.15 20.36 -9.56
CA ALA A 43 13.70 21.17 -10.69
C ALA A 43 13.19 20.31 -11.86
N LEU A 44 13.87 19.19 -12.17
CA LEU A 44 13.43 18.26 -13.19
C LEU A 44 12.14 17.54 -12.79
N ALA A 45 12.03 17.08 -11.54
CA ALA A 45 10.82 16.42 -11.02
C ALA A 45 9.61 17.36 -11.09
N MET A 46 9.78 18.66 -10.76
CA MET A 46 8.74 19.66 -10.89
C MET A 46 8.39 19.93 -12.37
N ALA A 47 9.37 19.97 -13.27
CA ALA A 47 9.12 20.11 -14.71
C ALA A 47 8.31 18.91 -15.24
N ILE A 48 8.65 17.68 -14.83
CA ILE A 48 7.88 16.47 -15.15
C ILE A 48 6.47 16.55 -14.56
N PHE A 49 6.33 16.99 -13.31
CA PHE A 49 5.02 17.14 -12.66
C PHE A 49 4.08 18.07 -13.46
N LEU A 50 4.61 19.18 -13.95
CA LEU A 50 3.83 20.19 -14.66
C LEU A 50 3.59 19.87 -16.15
N ARG A 51 4.50 19.12 -16.80
CA ARG A 51 4.48 18.87 -18.25
C ARG A 51 4.12 17.42 -18.61
N GLY A 52 4.18 16.51 -17.64
CA GLY A 52 4.02 15.08 -17.87
C GLY A 52 5.23 14.43 -18.57
N MET A 53 5.08 13.17 -18.84
CA MET A 53 5.97 12.33 -19.65
C MET A 53 5.11 11.54 -20.63
N ASP A 54 5.59 11.29 -21.84
CA ASP A 54 4.93 10.36 -22.74
C ASP A 54 5.20 8.90 -22.36
N ARG A 55 4.49 7.96 -22.99
CA ARG A 55 4.63 6.51 -22.68
C ARG A 55 6.09 6.02 -22.85
N GLY A 56 6.78 6.48 -23.88
CA GLY A 56 8.17 6.10 -24.14
C GLY A 56 9.12 6.61 -23.06
N GLU A 57 8.95 7.85 -22.64
CA GLU A 57 9.69 8.44 -21.52
C GLU A 57 9.45 7.66 -20.21
N ILE A 58 8.18 7.34 -19.89
CA ILE A 58 7.81 6.61 -18.67
C ILE A 58 8.45 5.22 -18.67
N ALA A 59 8.33 4.49 -19.77
CA ALA A 59 8.91 3.17 -19.91
C ALA A 59 10.44 3.19 -19.77
N ARG A 60 11.12 4.15 -20.43
CA ARG A 60 12.58 4.26 -20.34
C ARG A 60 13.05 4.70 -18.96
N TRP A 61 12.33 5.62 -18.32
CA TRP A 61 12.62 6.06 -16.95
C TRP A 61 12.51 4.90 -15.96
N THR A 62 11.44 4.10 -16.08
CA THR A 62 11.23 2.91 -15.27
C THR A 62 12.34 1.88 -15.45
N ASP A 63 12.69 1.56 -16.71
CA ASP A 63 13.78 0.65 -17.05
C ASP A 63 15.15 1.13 -16.50
N ALA A 64 15.44 2.43 -16.63
CA ALA A 64 16.66 3.00 -16.08
C ALA A 64 16.72 2.89 -14.55
N MET A 65 15.58 3.08 -13.86
CA MET A 65 15.50 2.87 -12.41
C MET A 65 15.69 1.40 -12.01
N ILE A 66 15.13 0.45 -12.74
CA ILE A 66 15.36 -0.99 -12.53
C ILE A 66 16.85 -1.30 -12.66
N ARG A 67 17.48 -0.88 -13.76
CA ARG A 67 18.90 -1.12 -14.04
C ARG A 67 19.84 -0.40 -13.07
N SER A 68 19.38 0.56 -12.28
CA SER A 68 20.20 1.21 -11.25
C SER A 68 20.57 0.27 -10.10
N GLY A 69 19.90 -0.88 -9.96
CA GLY A 69 20.08 -1.83 -8.87
C GLY A 69 20.08 -3.29 -9.31
N ALA A 70 19.92 -4.17 -8.33
CA ALA A 70 19.77 -5.60 -8.54
C ALA A 70 18.30 -5.97 -8.76
N CYS A 71 18.07 -7.07 -9.50
CA CYS A 71 16.78 -7.74 -9.58
C CYS A 71 16.84 -9.06 -8.81
N MET A 72 15.71 -9.45 -8.22
CA MET A 72 15.59 -10.79 -7.63
C MET A 72 15.24 -11.81 -8.72
N ASP A 73 15.63 -13.05 -8.50
CA ASP A 73 15.33 -14.18 -9.39
C ASP A 73 14.72 -15.31 -8.58
N PHE A 74 13.45 -15.61 -8.84
CA PHE A 74 12.68 -16.67 -8.19
C PHE A 74 12.58 -17.95 -9.02
N SER A 75 13.27 -18.06 -10.15
CA SER A 75 13.22 -19.25 -11.04
C SER A 75 13.59 -20.55 -10.30
N GLY A 76 14.43 -20.46 -9.27
CA GLY A 76 14.89 -21.60 -8.48
C GLY A 76 13.88 -22.18 -7.49
N ILE A 77 12.74 -21.49 -7.20
CA ILE A 77 11.76 -22.00 -6.21
C ILE A 77 10.77 -23.03 -6.78
N GLY A 78 10.69 -23.18 -8.11
CA GLY A 78 9.84 -24.19 -8.75
C GLY A 78 8.33 -24.04 -8.53
N LYS A 79 7.88 -22.84 -8.17
CA LYS A 79 6.48 -22.46 -7.98
C LYS A 79 6.19 -21.19 -8.78
N PRO A 80 4.95 -20.97 -9.31
CA PRO A 80 4.56 -19.68 -9.82
C PRO A 80 4.65 -18.62 -8.72
N THR A 81 4.96 -17.40 -9.09
CA THR A 81 5.06 -16.26 -8.17
C THR A 81 4.05 -15.19 -8.51
N ALA A 82 3.39 -14.65 -7.50
CA ALA A 82 2.48 -13.52 -7.66
C ALA A 82 2.64 -12.54 -6.49
N ASP A 83 2.56 -11.27 -6.79
CA ASP A 83 2.57 -10.23 -5.78
C ASP A 83 1.44 -9.22 -5.97
N LYS A 84 1.19 -8.42 -4.96
CA LYS A 84 0.20 -7.33 -4.96
C LYS A 84 0.85 -6.04 -4.53
N HIS A 85 0.52 -4.95 -5.22
CA HIS A 85 0.88 -3.62 -4.78
C HIS A 85 -0.35 -2.75 -4.59
N SER A 86 -0.46 -2.08 -3.44
CA SER A 86 -1.47 -1.05 -3.19
C SER A 86 -0.86 0.33 -3.35
N THR A 87 -1.63 1.27 -3.92
CA THR A 87 -1.24 2.69 -3.94
C THR A 87 -1.36 3.35 -2.57
N GLY A 88 -1.84 2.62 -1.56
CA GLY A 88 -1.97 3.07 -0.19
C GLY A 88 -3.33 3.67 0.13
N GLY A 89 -3.77 3.47 1.37
CA GLY A 89 -5.07 3.93 1.85
C GLY A 89 -5.20 3.85 3.37
N VAL A 90 -6.38 4.15 3.85
CA VAL A 90 -6.73 4.17 5.28
C VAL A 90 -7.34 2.83 5.68
N GLY A 91 -6.71 2.14 6.63
CA GLY A 91 -7.11 0.79 7.03
C GLY A 91 -6.74 -0.29 5.99
N ASP A 92 -5.82 -0.01 5.07
CA ASP A 92 -5.38 -0.96 4.05
C ASP A 92 -4.43 -2.02 4.64
N LYS A 93 -5.05 -3.01 5.26
CA LYS A 93 -4.39 -4.19 5.85
C LYS A 93 -4.37 -5.41 4.91
N ILE A 94 -4.91 -5.28 3.71
CA ILE A 94 -5.21 -6.41 2.81
C ILE A 94 -4.00 -7.33 2.57
N THR A 95 -2.80 -6.79 2.50
CA THR A 95 -1.58 -7.59 2.30
C THR A 95 -1.42 -8.68 3.39
N LEU A 96 -1.86 -8.42 4.63
CA LEU A 96 -1.69 -9.33 5.75
C LEU A 96 -2.48 -10.63 5.57
N PRO A 97 -3.80 -10.60 5.32
CA PRO A 97 -4.56 -11.82 5.04
C PRO A 97 -4.33 -12.36 3.63
N LEU A 98 -4.02 -11.52 2.64
CA LEU A 98 -3.89 -11.89 1.25
C LEU A 98 -2.68 -12.80 0.98
N ALA A 99 -1.50 -12.44 1.49
CA ALA A 99 -0.28 -13.19 1.19
C ALA A 99 -0.37 -14.67 1.65
N PRO A 100 -0.76 -14.98 2.91
CA PRO A 100 -0.95 -16.36 3.33
C PRO A 100 -2.11 -17.06 2.63
N LEU A 101 -3.20 -16.35 2.28
CA LEU A 101 -4.32 -16.92 1.54
C LEU A 101 -3.90 -17.42 0.15
N VAL A 102 -3.21 -16.59 -0.63
CA VAL A 102 -2.70 -16.97 -1.96
C VAL A 102 -1.71 -18.13 -1.87
N ALA A 103 -0.85 -18.14 -0.86
CA ALA A 103 0.11 -19.23 -0.64
C ALA A 103 -0.54 -20.59 -0.37
N CYS A 104 -1.81 -20.66 0.07
CA CYS A 104 -2.55 -21.90 0.23
C CYS A 104 -2.70 -22.69 -1.08
N PHE A 105 -2.62 -22.02 -2.21
CA PHE A 105 -2.86 -22.58 -3.55
C PHE A 105 -1.55 -22.89 -4.31
N GLY A 106 -0.41 -22.91 -3.61
CA GLY A 106 0.88 -23.29 -4.19
C GLY A 106 1.57 -22.17 -4.97
N VAL A 107 1.07 -20.94 -4.92
CA VAL A 107 1.72 -19.75 -5.47
C VAL A 107 2.63 -19.15 -4.40
N ALA A 108 3.86 -18.81 -4.77
CA ALA A 108 4.78 -18.13 -3.87
C ALA A 108 4.54 -16.61 -3.90
N VAL A 109 4.47 -15.98 -2.71
CA VAL A 109 4.14 -14.57 -2.55
C VAL A 109 5.31 -13.81 -1.90
N PRO A 110 6.25 -13.24 -2.69
CA PRO A 110 7.39 -12.46 -2.19
C PRO A 110 7.01 -11.00 -1.99
N GLN A 111 6.15 -10.70 -1.05
CA GLN A 111 5.61 -9.36 -0.82
C GLN A 111 6.63 -8.41 -0.20
N LEU A 112 7.28 -7.59 -1.03
CA LEU A 112 8.11 -6.49 -0.56
C LEU A 112 7.23 -5.29 -0.19
N SER A 113 7.39 -4.80 1.02
CA SER A 113 6.55 -3.76 1.61
C SER A 113 7.36 -2.63 2.22
N GLY A 114 6.67 -1.53 2.53
CA GLY A 114 7.24 -0.33 3.13
C GLY A 114 6.64 0.00 4.50
N ARG A 115 7.29 0.97 5.16
CA ARG A 115 6.75 1.66 6.33
C ARG A 115 5.81 2.78 5.89
N GLY A 116 4.85 3.13 6.74
CA GLY A 116 3.92 4.23 6.51
C GLY A 116 4.54 5.60 6.74
N LEU A 117 3.95 6.60 6.09
CA LEU A 117 4.23 8.01 6.32
C LEU A 117 2.91 8.79 6.22
N GLY A 118 2.72 9.76 7.13
CA GLY A 118 1.48 10.53 7.20
C GLY A 118 0.28 9.67 7.58
N HIS A 119 -0.84 9.86 6.88
CA HIS A 119 -2.13 9.24 7.14
C HIS A 119 -2.29 7.80 6.61
N THR A 120 -1.34 7.33 5.79
CA THR A 120 -1.36 5.96 5.26
C THR A 120 -0.51 5.04 6.13
N GLY A 121 -1.10 3.99 6.67
CA GLY A 121 -0.39 3.00 7.49
C GLY A 121 0.54 2.12 6.66
N GLY A 122 1.74 1.83 7.18
CA GLY A 122 2.69 0.94 6.51
C GLY A 122 2.49 -0.53 6.89
N THR A 123 2.60 -1.42 5.92
CA THR A 123 2.47 -2.87 6.15
C THR A 123 3.49 -3.38 7.17
N LEU A 124 4.73 -2.90 7.10
CA LEU A 124 5.78 -3.32 8.03
C LEU A 124 5.52 -2.84 9.45
N ASP A 125 4.99 -1.61 9.62
CA ASP A 125 4.65 -1.07 10.95
C ASP A 125 3.58 -1.88 11.65
N LYS A 126 2.61 -2.41 10.88
CA LYS A 126 1.58 -3.31 11.39
C LYS A 126 2.19 -4.61 11.90
N LEU A 127 3.01 -5.27 11.08
CA LEU A 127 3.64 -6.53 11.44
C LEU A 127 4.67 -6.38 12.57
N GLU A 128 5.35 -5.23 12.68
CA GLU A 128 6.26 -4.93 13.79
C GLU A 128 5.54 -4.78 15.14
N ALA A 129 4.22 -4.66 15.16
CA ALA A 129 3.43 -4.77 16.37
C ALA A 129 3.38 -6.21 16.93
N ILE A 130 3.72 -7.22 16.12
CA ILE A 130 3.79 -8.63 16.56
C ILE A 130 5.14 -8.87 17.25
N PRO A 131 5.15 -9.30 18.51
CA PRO A 131 6.39 -9.52 19.25
C PRO A 131 7.38 -10.45 18.52
N GLY A 132 8.62 -10.01 18.38
CA GLY A 132 9.71 -10.78 17.77
C GLY A 132 9.76 -10.78 16.24
N TRP A 133 8.72 -10.31 15.55
CA TRP A 133 8.69 -10.31 14.09
C TRP A 133 9.76 -9.40 13.46
N ARG A 134 10.38 -9.85 12.36
CA ARG A 134 11.48 -9.16 11.68
C ARG A 134 11.10 -8.78 10.26
N ALA A 135 11.20 -7.48 9.93
CA ALA A 135 11.02 -6.98 8.57
C ALA A 135 12.22 -7.26 7.65
N GLN A 136 13.43 -7.37 8.22
CA GLN A 136 14.67 -7.56 7.46
C GLN A 136 14.97 -9.05 7.32
N LEU A 137 15.04 -9.52 6.10
CA LEU A 137 15.43 -10.89 5.74
C LEU A 137 16.56 -10.84 4.70
N SER A 138 17.44 -11.83 4.73
CA SER A 138 18.39 -12.09 3.65
C SER A 138 17.69 -12.73 2.44
N ASN A 139 18.30 -12.64 1.28
CA ASN A 139 17.78 -13.31 0.07
C ASN A 139 17.62 -14.82 0.28
N ASP A 140 18.55 -15.46 1.01
CA ASP A 140 18.48 -16.90 1.29
C ASP A 140 17.28 -17.23 2.21
N GLU A 141 17.00 -16.41 3.23
CA GLU A 141 15.83 -16.56 4.08
C GLU A 141 14.54 -16.43 3.25
N ILE A 142 14.47 -15.41 2.38
CA ILE A 142 13.32 -15.21 1.47
C ILE A 142 13.13 -16.43 0.57
N MET A 143 14.18 -16.89 -0.11
CA MET A 143 14.11 -18.03 -1.02
C MET A 143 13.71 -19.33 -0.29
N ASN A 144 14.23 -19.56 0.91
CA ASN A 144 13.88 -20.72 1.73
C ASN A 144 12.41 -20.69 2.16
N GLN A 145 11.92 -19.54 2.66
CA GLN A 145 10.53 -19.38 3.11
C GLN A 145 9.53 -19.54 1.97
N LEU A 146 9.83 -19.01 0.77
CA LEU A 146 9.00 -19.15 -0.42
C LEU A 146 9.03 -20.57 -0.99
N GLY A 147 10.23 -21.18 -1.11
CA GLY A 147 10.41 -22.47 -1.76
C GLY A 147 10.00 -23.65 -0.88
N PHE A 148 10.48 -23.69 0.36
CA PHE A 148 10.38 -24.82 1.28
C PHE A 148 9.53 -24.54 2.52
N GLY A 149 9.30 -23.26 2.87
CA GLY A 149 8.48 -22.86 4.01
C GLY A 149 7.01 -22.64 3.65
N CYS A 150 6.38 -21.66 4.31
CA CYS A 150 4.95 -21.38 4.16
C CYS A 150 4.53 -20.86 2.77
N GLY A 151 5.48 -20.47 1.91
CA GLY A 151 5.21 -19.99 0.56
C GLY A 151 4.86 -18.49 0.48
N ALA A 152 4.84 -17.77 1.58
CA ALA A 152 4.63 -16.32 1.61
C ALA A 152 5.69 -15.64 2.47
N VAL A 153 6.09 -14.44 2.11
CA VAL A 153 6.95 -13.57 2.90
C VAL A 153 6.46 -12.13 2.77
N ILE A 154 6.43 -11.39 3.88
CA ILE A 154 6.21 -9.94 3.86
C ILE A 154 7.44 -9.31 4.51
N CYS A 155 8.26 -8.59 3.75
CA CYS A 155 9.50 -8.05 4.27
C CYS A 155 9.85 -6.70 3.65
N ALA A 156 10.86 -6.04 4.19
CA ALA A 156 11.39 -4.80 3.62
C ALA A 156 12.18 -5.10 2.35
N ALA A 157 12.06 -4.22 1.35
CA ALA A 157 12.90 -4.28 0.17
C ALA A 157 14.38 -4.15 0.55
N GLY A 158 15.22 -5.01 0.01
CA GLY A 158 16.67 -4.93 0.16
C GLY A 158 17.22 -3.60 -0.36
N SER A 159 18.35 -3.17 0.18
CA SER A 159 18.96 -1.88 -0.17
C SER A 159 19.42 -1.79 -1.64
N GLY A 160 19.57 -2.93 -2.32
CA GLY A 160 19.98 -3.00 -3.72
C GLY A 160 18.86 -2.91 -4.74
N LEU A 161 17.59 -2.94 -4.31
CA LEU A 161 16.46 -2.89 -5.24
C LEU A 161 16.16 -1.45 -5.63
N ALA A 162 16.19 -1.12 -6.94
CA ALA A 162 15.90 0.19 -7.52
C ALA A 162 16.41 1.39 -6.69
N PRO A 163 17.72 1.51 -6.38
CA PRO A 163 18.25 2.55 -5.49
C PRO A 163 18.00 3.97 -6.03
N ALA A 164 17.89 4.14 -7.35
CA ALA A 164 17.52 5.41 -7.96
C ALA A 164 16.12 5.86 -7.50
N ASP A 165 15.16 4.94 -7.46
CA ASP A 165 13.81 5.24 -6.99
C ASP A 165 13.79 5.63 -5.50
N LYS A 166 14.51 4.89 -4.67
CA LYS A 166 14.59 5.20 -3.23
C LYS A 166 15.07 6.63 -2.98
N LYS A 167 16.09 7.08 -3.72
CA LYS A 167 16.63 8.43 -3.61
C LYS A 167 15.66 9.46 -4.17
N LEU A 168 15.08 9.18 -5.34
CA LEU A 168 14.15 10.10 -6.00
C LEU A 168 12.84 10.25 -5.23
N TYR A 169 12.29 9.17 -4.67
CA TYR A 169 11.08 9.23 -3.87
C TYR A 169 11.26 10.09 -2.62
N ALA A 170 12.38 9.95 -1.92
CA ALA A 170 12.70 10.77 -0.75
C ALA A 170 12.78 12.28 -1.11
N LEU A 171 13.30 12.62 -2.29
CA LEU A 171 13.32 13.99 -2.79
C LEU A 171 11.92 14.48 -3.14
N ARG A 172 11.12 13.66 -3.81
CA ARG A 172 9.75 14.00 -4.23
C ARG A 172 8.83 14.27 -3.05
N ASP A 173 9.00 13.54 -1.97
CA ASP A 173 8.23 13.68 -0.74
C ASP A 173 8.36 15.09 -0.14
N ILE A 174 9.59 15.62 -0.09
CA ILE A 174 9.86 16.96 0.46
C ILE A 174 9.69 18.11 -0.56
N THR A 175 9.45 17.80 -1.84
CA THR A 175 9.31 18.80 -2.91
C THR A 175 7.90 18.89 -3.49
N SER A 176 6.91 18.21 -2.87
CA SER A 176 5.50 18.19 -3.33
C SER A 176 5.37 17.74 -4.79
N THR A 177 6.10 16.72 -5.20
CA THR A 177 6.06 16.17 -6.56
C THR A 177 5.68 14.69 -6.59
N VAL A 178 5.14 14.15 -5.48
CA VAL A 178 4.72 12.75 -5.39
C VAL A 178 3.54 12.44 -6.33
N GLU A 179 2.58 13.37 -6.49
CA GLU A 179 1.29 13.11 -7.16
C GLU A 179 1.36 13.13 -8.71
N SER A 180 2.56 13.12 -9.31
CA SER A 180 2.73 12.95 -10.75
C SER A 180 2.45 11.50 -11.16
N ILE A 181 1.44 11.25 -12.01
CA ILE A 181 1.06 9.90 -12.49
C ILE A 181 2.27 9.17 -13.09
N ALA A 182 3.03 9.85 -13.96
CA ALA A 182 4.22 9.26 -14.58
C ALA A 182 5.27 8.81 -13.55
N LEU A 183 5.54 9.64 -12.54
CA LEU A 183 6.52 9.34 -11.51
C LEU A 183 5.99 8.37 -10.45
N ILE A 184 4.67 8.32 -10.18
CA ILE A 184 4.06 7.28 -9.35
C ILE A 184 4.18 5.93 -10.04
N ALA A 185 3.76 5.84 -11.31
CA ALA A 185 3.82 4.60 -12.08
C ALA A 185 5.26 4.05 -12.14
N SER A 186 6.22 4.89 -12.51
CA SER A 186 7.64 4.51 -12.59
C SER A 186 8.19 4.05 -11.23
N SER A 187 7.86 4.75 -10.15
CA SER A 187 8.31 4.42 -8.79
C SER A 187 7.77 3.07 -8.32
N ILE A 188 6.49 2.79 -8.55
CA ILE A 188 5.87 1.51 -8.19
C ILE A 188 6.45 0.39 -9.05
N MET A 189 6.38 0.55 -10.37
CA MET A 189 6.71 -0.51 -11.31
C MET A 189 8.21 -0.84 -11.34
N SER A 190 9.09 0.13 -11.14
CA SER A 190 10.54 -0.16 -11.04
C SER A 190 10.87 -1.12 -9.90
N LYS A 191 10.23 -0.99 -8.73
CA LYS A 191 10.42 -1.92 -7.60
C LYS A 191 9.75 -3.27 -7.87
N LYS A 192 8.52 -3.26 -8.38
CA LYS A 192 7.75 -4.50 -8.59
C LYS A 192 8.30 -5.36 -9.71
N ILE A 193 8.82 -4.75 -10.77
CA ILE A 193 9.52 -5.49 -11.83
C ILE A 193 10.88 -6.00 -11.34
N ALA A 194 11.67 -5.16 -10.62
CA ALA A 194 12.95 -5.58 -10.04
C ALA A 194 12.80 -6.68 -8.96
N GLU A 195 11.63 -6.80 -8.33
CA GLU A 195 11.27 -7.89 -7.43
C GLU A 195 11.23 -9.25 -8.13
N GLY A 196 10.97 -9.31 -9.45
CA GLY A 196 11.11 -10.52 -10.24
C GLY A 196 9.93 -11.49 -10.17
N THR A 197 8.74 -11.05 -9.76
CA THR A 197 7.53 -11.88 -9.76
C THR A 197 6.99 -12.11 -11.17
N GLY A 198 6.40 -13.29 -11.42
CA GLY A 198 5.78 -13.63 -12.70
C GLY A 198 4.42 -12.95 -12.91
N ALA A 199 3.69 -12.66 -11.83
CA ALA A 199 2.38 -12.02 -11.86
C ALA A 199 2.30 -10.88 -10.84
N LEU A 200 1.57 -9.81 -11.18
CA LEU A 200 1.37 -8.63 -10.35
C LEU A 200 -0.07 -8.15 -10.41
N VAL A 201 -0.70 -8.00 -9.24
CA VAL A 201 -2.00 -7.33 -9.11
C VAL A 201 -1.80 -5.97 -8.45
N LEU A 202 -2.31 -4.93 -9.10
CA LEU A 202 -2.24 -3.55 -8.64
C LEU A 202 -3.58 -3.17 -8.01
N ASP A 203 -3.57 -2.77 -6.76
CA ASP A 203 -4.73 -2.26 -6.02
C ASP A 203 -4.65 -0.74 -6.02
N VAL A 204 -5.32 -0.11 -7.00
CA VAL A 204 -5.30 1.34 -7.22
C VAL A 204 -6.45 1.97 -6.45
N LYS A 205 -6.14 2.58 -5.32
CA LYS A 205 -7.11 3.22 -4.44
C LYS A 205 -7.63 4.53 -5.02
N VAL A 206 -8.94 4.74 -4.90
CA VAL A 206 -9.67 5.94 -5.40
C VAL A 206 -10.53 6.52 -4.29
N GLY A 207 -10.43 7.81 -4.03
CA GLY A 207 -11.27 8.49 -3.04
C GLY A 207 -10.51 9.41 -2.11
N SER A 208 -11.17 9.92 -1.08
CA SER A 208 -10.58 10.94 -0.18
C SER A 208 -9.35 10.42 0.57
N GLY A 209 -9.32 9.15 0.94
CA GLY A 209 -8.20 8.51 1.64
C GLY A 209 -7.06 8.03 0.73
N ALA A 210 -7.18 8.18 -0.60
CA ALA A 210 -6.20 7.74 -1.59
C ALA A 210 -5.42 8.90 -2.21
N PHE A 211 -4.33 8.60 -2.94
CA PHE A 211 -3.65 9.59 -3.78
C PHE A 211 -4.53 9.99 -4.98
N MET A 212 -5.17 9.04 -5.64
CA MET A 212 -6.09 9.31 -6.75
C MET A 212 -7.47 9.71 -6.21
N LYS A 213 -7.85 10.97 -6.47
CA LYS A 213 -9.09 11.55 -5.93
C LYS A 213 -10.31 11.27 -6.82
N ASN A 214 -10.10 10.89 -8.06
CA ASN A 214 -11.17 10.61 -9.03
C ASN A 214 -10.82 9.39 -9.89
N LEU A 215 -11.86 8.80 -10.48
CA LEU A 215 -11.75 7.54 -11.21
C LEU A 215 -10.95 7.69 -12.51
N ASP A 216 -10.99 8.84 -13.17
CA ASP A 216 -10.28 9.04 -14.46
C ASP A 216 -8.76 9.07 -14.26
N ALA A 217 -8.28 9.78 -13.25
CA ALA A 217 -6.85 9.78 -12.88
C ALA A 217 -6.38 8.38 -12.43
N ALA A 218 -7.24 7.65 -11.71
CA ALA A 218 -6.93 6.28 -11.30
C ALA A 218 -6.86 5.31 -12.49
N ARG A 219 -7.75 5.44 -13.48
CA ARG A 219 -7.68 4.67 -14.73
C ARG A 219 -6.42 4.95 -15.52
N GLU A 220 -6.02 6.21 -15.62
CA GLU A 220 -4.78 6.61 -16.30
C GLU A 220 -3.56 5.98 -15.61
N LEU A 221 -3.48 6.08 -14.29
CA LEU A 221 -2.42 5.45 -13.51
C LEU A 221 -2.42 3.92 -13.67
N ALA A 222 -3.58 3.29 -13.56
CA ALA A 222 -3.73 1.84 -13.69
C ALA A 222 -3.28 1.33 -15.06
N ARG A 223 -3.74 1.96 -16.15
CA ARG A 223 -3.33 1.62 -17.52
C ARG A 223 -1.83 1.79 -17.72
N THR A 224 -1.27 2.92 -17.25
CA THR A 224 0.16 3.16 -17.33
C THR A 224 0.96 2.06 -16.63
N MET A 225 0.55 1.65 -15.44
CA MET A 225 1.26 0.59 -14.70
C MET A 225 1.07 -0.80 -15.31
N VAL A 226 -0.13 -1.13 -15.80
CA VAL A 226 -0.40 -2.40 -16.50
C VAL A 226 0.44 -2.49 -17.77
N ASP A 227 0.49 -1.44 -18.56
CA ASP A 227 1.32 -1.37 -19.78
C ASP A 227 2.81 -1.59 -19.45
N LEU A 228 3.34 -0.93 -18.40
CA LEU A 228 4.73 -1.10 -17.96
C LEU A 228 5.03 -2.54 -17.52
N GLY A 229 4.09 -3.19 -16.83
CA GLY A 229 4.22 -4.59 -16.44
C GLY A 229 4.27 -5.53 -17.65
N HIS A 230 3.36 -5.37 -18.60
CA HIS A 230 3.33 -6.16 -19.83
C HIS A 230 4.58 -5.93 -20.68
N ASP A 231 5.03 -4.69 -20.85
CA ASP A 231 6.26 -4.35 -21.59
C ASP A 231 7.50 -5.01 -20.94
N ALA A 232 7.47 -5.26 -19.62
CA ALA A 232 8.52 -5.97 -18.88
C ALA A 232 8.32 -7.51 -18.82
N GLY A 233 7.26 -8.05 -19.43
CA GLY A 233 6.97 -9.50 -19.44
C GLY A 233 6.33 -10.01 -18.13
N VAL A 234 5.80 -9.13 -17.28
CA VAL A 234 5.09 -9.47 -16.04
C VAL A 234 3.59 -9.47 -16.31
N ALA A 235 2.90 -10.59 -16.03
CA ALA A 235 1.44 -10.66 -16.13
C ALA A 235 0.82 -9.70 -15.11
N THR A 236 0.23 -8.60 -15.58
CA THR A 236 -0.19 -7.48 -14.72
C THR A 236 -1.66 -7.15 -14.92
N ARG A 237 -2.38 -6.93 -13.82
CA ARG A 237 -3.78 -6.49 -13.78
C ARG A 237 -3.95 -5.44 -12.67
N ALA A 238 -4.81 -4.46 -12.87
CA ALA A 238 -5.14 -3.47 -11.85
C ALA A 238 -6.63 -3.53 -11.47
N LEU A 239 -6.92 -3.43 -10.18
CA LEU A 239 -8.24 -3.20 -9.64
C LEU A 239 -8.30 -1.78 -9.10
N LEU A 240 -9.29 -1.00 -9.54
CA LEU A 240 -9.60 0.30 -8.95
C LEU A 240 -10.54 0.05 -7.78
N THR A 241 -10.16 0.50 -6.58
CA THR A 241 -10.88 0.18 -5.36
C THR A 241 -11.25 1.42 -4.56
N ASP A 242 -12.45 1.42 -3.95
CA ASP A 242 -12.96 2.59 -3.20
C ASP A 242 -12.14 2.81 -1.91
N MET A 243 -11.70 4.05 -1.72
CA MET A 243 -11.04 4.54 -0.51
C MET A 243 -11.65 5.87 -0.04
N SER A 244 -12.92 6.09 -0.33
CA SER A 244 -13.67 7.23 0.19
C SER A 244 -14.11 7.02 1.63
N VAL A 245 -14.24 5.74 2.05
CA VAL A 245 -14.51 5.29 3.42
C VAL A 245 -13.32 4.44 3.87
N PRO A 246 -12.92 4.46 5.16
CA PRO A 246 -11.87 3.59 5.66
C PRO A 246 -12.19 2.11 5.42
N LEU A 247 -11.18 1.32 5.05
CA LEU A 247 -11.33 -0.11 4.84
C LEU A 247 -11.33 -0.85 6.20
N GLY A 248 -12.34 -1.67 6.42
CA GLY A 248 -12.55 -2.33 7.70
C GLY A 248 -12.99 -1.40 8.82
N ARG A 249 -12.86 -1.84 10.04
CA ARG A 249 -13.30 -1.13 11.26
C ARG A 249 -12.15 -0.77 12.20
N LYS A 250 -10.93 -1.24 11.94
CA LYS A 250 -9.76 -0.98 12.77
C LYS A 250 -8.67 -0.30 11.92
N ILE A 251 -8.23 0.87 12.34
CA ILE A 251 -7.22 1.68 11.64
C ILE A 251 -6.07 1.96 12.63
N GLY A 252 -4.87 1.53 12.31
CA GLY A 252 -3.69 1.62 13.16
C GLY A 252 -2.87 0.32 13.05
N ASN A 253 -1.74 0.22 13.78
CA ASN A 253 -0.81 -0.90 13.54
C ASN A 253 -1.34 -2.23 14.12
N ALA A 254 -1.34 -2.39 15.45
CA ALA A 254 -1.84 -3.59 16.12
C ALA A 254 -3.33 -3.83 15.86
N LEU A 255 -4.13 -2.78 15.79
CA LEU A 255 -5.57 -2.88 15.50
C LEU A 255 -5.83 -3.51 14.13
N GLU A 256 -5.03 -3.16 13.12
CA GLU A 256 -5.17 -3.74 11.78
C GLU A 256 -4.66 -5.18 11.72
N VAL A 257 -3.66 -5.57 12.53
CA VAL A 257 -3.27 -6.98 12.67
C VAL A 257 -4.40 -7.80 13.28
N GLU A 258 -5.06 -7.31 14.34
CA GLU A 258 -6.21 -7.98 14.94
C GLU A 258 -7.31 -8.25 13.92
N GLU A 259 -7.71 -7.23 13.16
CA GLU A 259 -8.75 -7.38 12.14
C GLU A 259 -8.33 -8.32 11.00
N SER A 260 -7.04 -8.33 10.63
CA SER A 260 -6.51 -9.28 9.66
C SER A 260 -6.58 -10.73 10.17
N VAL A 261 -6.32 -10.95 11.45
CA VAL A 261 -6.46 -12.27 12.10
C VAL A 261 -7.93 -12.70 12.16
N GLU A 262 -8.87 -11.75 12.40
CA GLU A 262 -10.30 -12.04 12.32
C GLU A 262 -10.71 -12.52 10.92
N VAL A 263 -10.21 -11.87 9.85
CA VAL A 263 -10.44 -12.31 8.45
C VAL A 263 -9.87 -13.70 8.20
N LEU A 264 -8.65 -13.96 8.63
CA LEU A 264 -8.00 -15.27 8.48
C LEU A 264 -8.68 -16.39 9.29
N ALA A 265 -9.44 -16.03 10.32
CA ALA A 265 -10.28 -16.94 11.09
C ALA A 265 -11.68 -17.17 10.47
N GLY A 266 -11.94 -16.65 9.28
CA GLY A 266 -13.22 -16.78 8.58
C GLY A 266 -14.29 -15.77 9.01
N GLY A 267 -13.89 -14.70 9.70
CA GLY A 267 -14.76 -13.58 10.13
C GLY A 267 -14.30 -12.24 9.53
N GLY A 268 -14.42 -11.17 10.31
CA GLY A 268 -13.98 -9.83 9.95
C GLY A 268 -14.99 -9.01 9.14
N PRO A 269 -14.68 -7.73 8.84
CA PRO A 269 -15.54 -6.86 8.07
C PRO A 269 -15.70 -7.32 6.62
N SER A 270 -16.93 -7.23 6.09
CA SER A 270 -17.26 -7.73 4.75
C SER A 270 -16.45 -7.07 3.63
N ASP A 271 -16.17 -5.78 3.74
CA ASP A 271 -15.36 -5.04 2.76
C ASP A 271 -13.89 -5.52 2.72
N VAL A 272 -13.31 -5.87 3.87
CA VAL A 272 -11.96 -6.44 3.94
C VAL A 272 -11.93 -7.85 3.37
N VAL A 273 -12.93 -8.69 3.70
CA VAL A 273 -13.05 -10.05 3.18
C VAL A 273 -13.25 -10.03 1.67
N GLU A 274 -14.20 -9.22 1.17
CA GLU A 274 -14.50 -9.08 -0.26
C GLU A 274 -13.25 -8.69 -1.05
N LEU A 275 -12.55 -7.63 -0.62
CA LEU A 275 -11.35 -7.16 -1.33
C LEU A 275 -10.20 -8.17 -1.25
N THR A 276 -10.01 -8.84 -0.11
CA THR A 276 -9.00 -9.88 0.03
C THR A 276 -9.26 -11.04 -0.93
N CYS A 277 -10.48 -11.54 -1.00
CA CYS A 277 -10.86 -12.63 -1.90
C CYS A 277 -10.74 -12.23 -3.37
N GLU A 278 -11.17 -11.01 -3.73
CA GLU A 278 -11.10 -10.55 -5.11
C GLU A 278 -9.65 -10.37 -5.59
N LEU A 279 -8.79 -9.79 -4.77
CA LEU A 279 -7.36 -9.69 -5.08
C LEU A 279 -6.70 -11.08 -5.15
N ALA A 280 -7.07 -12.00 -4.25
CA ALA A 280 -6.54 -13.37 -4.26
C ALA A 280 -6.90 -14.09 -5.56
N ARG A 281 -8.16 -14.02 -6.02
CA ARG A 281 -8.60 -14.61 -7.31
C ARG A 281 -7.79 -14.07 -8.47
N ASN A 282 -7.60 -12.75 -8.51
CA ASN A 282 -6.84 -12.10 -9.57
C ASN A 282 -5.36 -12.50 -9.55
N MET A 283 -4.74 -12.61 -8.37
CA MET A 283 -3.35 -13.10 -8.24
C MET A 283 -3.21 -14.55 -8.69
N LEU A 284 -4.15 -15.41 -8.29
CA LEU A 284 -4.17 -16.84 -8.65
C LEU A 284 -4.40 -17.05 -10.14
N ASP A 285 -5.35 -16.33 -10.73
CA ASP A 285 -5.63 -16.37 -12.17
C ASP A 285 -4.40 -16.00 -13.00
N LEU A 286 -3.76 -14.87 -12.68
CA LEU A 286 -2.53 -14.44 -13.35
C LEU A 286 -1.35 -15.42 -13.14
N ALA A 287 -1.31 -16.13 -12.02
CA ALA A 287 -0.33 -17.17 -11.73
C ALA A 287 -0.66 -18.54 -12.38
N GLY A 288 -1.77 -18.63 -13.14
CA GLY A 288 -2.19 -19.85 -13.82
C GLY A 288 -2.90 -20.86 -12.93
N VAL A 289 -3.43 -20.46 -11.78
CA VAL A 289 -4.19 -21.30 -10.85
C VAL A 289 -5.69 -21.00 -11.04
N SER A 290 -6.41 -21.90 -11.70
CA SER A 290 -7.86 -21.86 -11.87
C SER A 290 -8.57 -22.59 -10.72
N ASP A 291 -9.87 -22.30 -10.56
CA ASP A 291 -10.81 -23.01 -9.66
C ASP A 291 -10.41 -22.97 -8.17
N ALA A 292 -9.69 -21.91 -7.72
CA ALA A 292 -9.32 -21.72 -6.33
C ALA A 292 -10.53 -21.22 -5.51
N ASP A 293 -10.97 -22.03 -4.54
CA ASP A 293 -11.99 -21.64 -3.57
C ASP A 293 -11.33 -20.88 -2.40
N VAL A 294 -11.18 -19.55 -2.59
CA VAL A 294 -10.48 -18.69 -1.63
C VAL A 294 -11.29 -18.46 -0.35
N GLU A 295 -12.62 -18.46 -0.44
CA GLU A 295 -13.53 -18.37 0.71
C GLU A 295 -13.43 -19.63 1.58
N ALA A 296 -13.41 -20.81 0.97
CA ALA A 296 -13.19 -22.05 1.71
C ALA A 296 -11.84 -22.06 2.44
N ALA A 297 -10.78 -21.51 1.82
CA ALA A 297 -9.47 -21.46 2.45
C ALA A 297 -9.40 -20.52 3.67
N LEU A 298 -10.23 -19.48 3.73
CA LEU A 298 -10.43 -18.67 4.92
C LEU A 298 -11.24 -19.41 5.98
N ALA A 299 -12.36 -20.04 5.55
CA ALA A 299 -13.31 -20.69 6.47
C ALA A 299 -12.77 -21.97 7.13
N ASP A 300 -11.94 -22.74 6.42
CA ASP A 300 -11.40 -24.02 6.90
C ASP A 300 -10.08 -23.90 7.69
N GLY A 301 -9.53 -22.68 7.81
CA GLY A 301 -8.35 -22.38 8.62
C GLY A 301 -7.01 -22.53 7.90
N ARG A 302 -6.96 -22.98 6.64
CA ARG A 302 -5.69 -23.10 5.88
C ARG A 302 -4.94 -21.79 5.78
N ALA A 303 -5.65 -20.68 5.54
CA ALA A 303 -5.04 -19.35 5.46
C ALA A 303 -4.45 -18.92 6.81
N MET A 304 -5.14 -19.20 7.92
CA MET A 304 -4.64 -18.95 9.28
C MET A 304 -3.39 -19.78 9.59
N ASP A 305 -3.35 -21.04 9.18
CA ASP A 305 -2.16 -21.88 9.37
C ASP A 305 -0.95 -21.34 8.61
N ARG A 306 -1.15 -20.86 7.38
CA ARG A 306 -0.11 -20.19 6.59
C ARG A 306 0.35 -18.87 7.21
N TRP A 307 -0.58 -18.07 7.73
CA TRP A 307 -0.26 -16.85 8.47
C TRP A 307 0.64 -17.17 9.67
N ARG A 308 0.24 -18.12 10.52
CA ARG A 308 1.02 -18.49 11.70
C ARG A 308 2.42 -19.00 11.34
N ALA A 309 2.53 -19.80 10.28
CA ALA A 309 3.81 -20.26 9.77
C ALA A 309 4.66 -19.08 9.28
N MET A 310 4.10 -18.16 8.47
CA MET A 310 4.79 -16.98 7.95
C MET A 310 5.34 -16.10 9.10
N ILE A 311 4.53 -15.83 10.11
CA ILE A 311 4.96 -15.02 11.25
C ILE A 311 6.09 -15.70 12.03
N ARG A 312 5.99 -17.00 12.29
CA ARG A 312 7.04 -17.78 13.02
C ARG A 312 8.34 -17.87 12.23
N GLU A 313 8.28 -18.10 10.93
CA GLU A 313 9.46 -18.16 10.05
C GLU A 313 10.21 -16.81 10.02
N GLN A 314 9.51 -15.70 10.25
CA GLN A 314 10.10 -14.35 10.39
C GLN A 314 10.43 -13.98 11.86
N GLY A 315 10.39 -14.94 12.80
CA GLY A 315 10.80 -14.77 14.19
C GLY A 315 9.71 -14.24 15.12
N GLY A 316 8.50 -13.96 14.61
CA GLY A 316 7.38 -13.46 15.40
C GLY A 316 6.61 -14.56 16.13
N ASP A 317 5.92 -14.18 17.19
CA ASP A 317 4.96 -15.02 17.87
C ASP A 317 3.52 -14.62 17.47
N PRO A 318 2.85 -15.45 16.61
CA PRO A 318 1.51 -15.11 16.11
C PRO A 318 0.41 -15.22 17.17
N ASP A 319 0.69 -15.86 18.31
CA ASP A 319 -0.25 -16.09 19.40
C ASP A 319 0.02 -15.16 20.60
N ALA A 320 1.07 -14.29 20.54
CA ALA A 320 1.37 -13.32 21.56
C ALA A 320 0.32 -12.19 21.60
N PRO A 321 0.01 -11.64 22.79
CA PRO A 321 -0.87 -10.49 22.90
C PRO A 321 -0.27 -9.29 22.17
N LEU A 322 -1.09 -8.64 21.34
CA LEU A 322 -0.69 -7.43 20.65
C LEU A 322 -0.68 -6.20 21.60
N PRO A 323 0.16 -5.21 21.34
CA PRO A 323 0.22 -3.97 22.11
C PRO A 323 -1.14 -3.25 22.16
N ARG A 324 -1.49 -2.73 23.32
CA ARG A 324 -2.68 -1.91 23.56
C ARG A 324 -2.26 -0.52 23.98
N ALA A 325 -3.03 0.48 23.55
CA ALA A 325 -2.81 1.86 23.97
C ALA A 325 -3.21 2.07 25.44
N ALA A 326 -2.52 2.99 26.10
CA ALA A 326 -2.77 3.33 27.51
C ALA A 326 -4.07 4.11 27.73
N HIS A 327 -4.49 4.92 26.75
CA HIS A 327 -5.65 5.79 26.82
C HIS A 327 -6.62 5.52 25.69
N THR A 328 -7.92 5.64 25.99
CA THR A 328 -8.99 5.55 24.99
C THR A 328 -9.99 6.71 25.16
N HIS A 329 -10.58 7.14 24.05
CA HIS A 329 -11.63 8.16 24.03
C HIS A 329 -12.72 7.77 23.04
N GLN A 330 -13.99 7.87 23.46
CA GLN A 330 -15.14 7.57 22.60
C GLN A 330 -15.66 8.84 21.93
N VAL A 331 -15.86 8.78 20.61
CA VAL A 331 -16.61 9.79 19.85
C VAL A 331 -18.03 9.28 19.72
N LEU A 332 -18.98 10.05 20.26
CA LEU A 332 -20.39 9.66 20.34
C LEU A 332 -21.22 10.35 19.26
N ALA A 333 -22.30 9.70 18.82
CA ALA A 333 -23.27 10.29 17.91
C ALA A 333 -24.03 11.44 18.62
N GLU A 334 -24.05 12.63 18.03
CA GLU A 334 -24.76 13.78 18.52
C GLU A 334 -26.29 13.64 18.37
N ALA A 335 -26.71 12.93 17.31
CA ALA A 335 -28.10 12.66 16.98
C ALA A 335 -28.30 11.21 16.56
N GLY A 336 -29.53 10.70 16.65
CA GLY A 336 -29.91 9.42 16.05
C GLY A 336 -30.12 9.55 14.54
N GLY A 337 -29.93 8.46 13.81
CA GLY A 337 -30.13 8.39 12.34
C GLY A 337 -29.26 7.33 11.68
N THR A 338 -29.17 7.37 10.37
CA THR A 338 -28.27 6.50 9.59
C THR A 338 -26.97 7.23 9.30
N VAL A 339 -25.83 6.57 9.49
CA VAL A 339 -24.55 7.07 9.01
C VAL A 339 -24.58 7.04 7.48
N VAL A 340 -24.51 8.21 6.84
CA VAL A 340 -24.58 8.35 5.38
C VAL A 340 -23.23 8.62 4.75
N GLY A 341 -22.24 9.10 5.52
CA GLY A 341 -20.89 9.38 5.06
C GLY A 341 -19.85 9.22 6.17
N MET A 342 -18.63 8.83 5.77
CA MET A 342 -17.45 8.79 6.65
C MET A 342 -16.21 9.06 5.79
N ASP A 343 -15.53 10.18 6.05
CA ASP A 343 -14.35 10.57 5.27
C ASP A 343 -13.09 9.79 5.66
N ALA A 344 -12.58 8.99 4.72
CA ALA A 344 -11.42 8.16 4.98
C ALA A 344 -10.17 8.99 5.34
N LEU A 345 -9.94 10.13 4.67
CA LEU A 345 -8.77 10.96 4.94
C LEU A 345 -8.77 11.48 6.37
N SER A 346 -9.91 11.99 6.83
CA SER A 346 -10.07 12.53 8.20
C SER A 346 -9.80 11.46 9.26
N VAL A 347 -10.32 10.24 9.06
CA VAL A 347 -10.06 9.11 9.98
C VAL A 347 -8.58 8.69 9.94
N GLY A 348 -7.96 8.65 8.75
CA GLY A 348 -6.54 8.35 8.59
C GLY A 348 -5.65 9.39 9.27
N VAL A 349 -5.97 10.69 9.12
CA VAL A 349 -5.27 11.79 9.80
C VAL A 349 -5.44 11.70 11.31
N ALA A 350 -6.64 11.36 11.80
CA ALA A 350 -6.86 11.15 13.23
C ALA A 350 -5.98 9.99 13.76
N SER A 351 -5.95 8.85 13.08
CA SER A 351 -5.09 7.71 13.45
C SER A 351 -3.60 8.11 13.48
N TRP A 352 -3.14 8.86 12.48
CA TRP A 352 -1.79 9.41 12.46
C TRP A 352 -1.51 10.33 13.66
N ARG A 353 -2.42 11.27 13.96
CA ARG A 353 -2.27 12.22 15.07
C ARG A 353 -2.29 11.52 16.44
N LEU A 354 -2.99 10.39 16.57
CA LEU A 354 -2.98 9.54 17.76
C LEU A 354 -1.64 8.82 18.00
N GLY A 355 -0.77 8.76 16.99
CA GLY A 355 0.56 8.15 17.08
C GLY A 355 0.74 6.87 16.26
N ALA A 356 -0.26 6.44 15.48
CA ALA A 356 -0.15 5.24 14.64
C ALA A 356 0.75 5.46 13.41
N GLY A 357 1.00 6.69 12.99
CA GLY A 357 1.86 7.03 11.85
C GLY A 357 2.98 7.99 12.21
N ARG A 358 3.84 8.32 11.24
CA ARG A 358 5.02 9.19 11.36
C ARG A 358 4.80 10.52 10.66
N ALA A 359 5.34 11.60 11.21
CA ALA A 359 5.50 12.87 10.50
C ALA A 359 6.79 12.88 9.67
N VAL A 360 7.87 12.33 10.19
CA VAL A 360 9.15 12.13 9.51
C VAL A 360 9.59 10.67 9.67
N LYS A 361 10.41 10.20 8.75
CA LYS A 361 10.78 8.77 8.62
C LYS A 361 11.40 8.17 9.89
N GLU A 362 12.07 8.96 10.66
CA GLU A 362 12.80 8.57 11.88
C GLU A 362 11.89 8.53 13.13
N ASP A 363 10.67 9.08 13.05
CA ASP A 363 9.75 9.10 14.18
C ASP A 363 9.35 7.68 14.60
N PRO A 364 9.25 7.38 15.90
CA PRO A 364 8.65 6.16 16.39
C PRO A 364 7.12 6.17 16.16
N VAL A 365 6.52 5.00 16.01
CA VAL A 365 5.08 4.83 16.03
C VAL A 365 4.63 4.16 17.32
N GLN A 366 3.43 4.48 17.78
CA GLN A 366 2.78 3.78 18.88
C GLN A 366 2.02 2.57 18.30
N ALA A 367 2.47 1.38 18.62
CA ALA A 367 1.92 0.16 18.04
C ALA A 367 0.43 -0.07 18.39
N GLY A 368 -0.02 0.35 19.58
CA GLY A 368 -1.41 0.24 20.03
C GLY A 368 -2.30 1.42 19.63
N ALA A 369 -1.75 2.49 19.03
CA ALA A 369 -2.52 3.67 18.68
C ALA A 369 -3.35 3.46 17.40
N GLY A 370 -4.48 4.18 17.31
CA GLY A 370 -5.35 4.13 16.14
C GLY A 370 -6.80 4.49 16.41
N VAL A 371 -7.67 4.10 15.50
CA VAL A 371 -9.12 4.34 15.54
C VAL A 371 -9.85 3.03 15.35
N GLU A 372 -10.81 2.73 16.22
CA GLU A 372 -11.79 1.66 16.05
C GLU A 372 -13.14 2.26 15.65
N ILE A 373 -13.77 1.73 14.61
CA ILE A 373 -15.00 2.22 14.02
C ILE A 373 -16.16 1.32 14.45
N HIS A 374 -17.14 1.87 15.15
CA HIS A 374 -18.33 1.12 15.63
C HIS A 374 -19.49 1.21 14.65
N ALA A 375 -19.59 2.30 13.89
CA ALA A 375 -20.64 2.49 12.89
C ALA A 375 -20.06 2.99 11.56
N LYS A 376 -20.46 2.35 10.46
CA LYS A 376 -20.06 2.69 9.07
C LYS A 376 -21.27 3.21 8.28
N PRO A 377 -21.08 3.81 7.10
CA PRO A 377 -22.18 4.16 6.21
C PRO A 377 -23.14 2.99 5.98
N GLY A 378 -24.42 3.22 6.22
CA GLY A 378 -25.49 2.23 6.25
C GLY A 378 -25.93 1.77 7.63
N ASP A 379 -25.11 1.93 8.66
CA ASP A 379 -25.45 1.57 10.04
C ASP A 379 -26.39 2.63 10.65
N THR A 380 -27.41 2.19 11.41
CA THR A 380 -28.29 3.08 12.18
C THR A 380 -27.74 3.23 13.59
N VAL A 381 -27.72 4.46 14.09
CA VAL A 381 -27.21 4.81 15.42
C VAL A 381 -28.25 5.62 16.22
N ALA A 382 -28.19 5.49 17.54
CA ALA A 382 -28.93 6.36 18.47
C ALA A 382 -28.05 7.52 18.96
N ALA A 383 -28.66 8.62 19.39
CA ALA A 383 -27.92 9.70 20.04
C ALA A 383 -27.19 9.16 21.29
N GLY A 384 -25.91 9.52 21.44
CA GLY A 384 -25.02 9.04 22.51
C GLY A 384 -24.40 7.66 22.24
N GLN A 385 -24.70 6.99 21.12
CA GLN A 385 -24.05 5.73 20.74
C GLN A 385 -22.61 6.00 20.27
N PRO A 386 -21.61 5.15 20.65
CA PRO A 386 -20.25 5.28 20.14
C PRO A 386 -20.19 5.12 18.62
N LEU A 387 -19.55 6.07 17.95
CA LEU A 387 -19.21 6.02 16.53
C LEU A 387 -17.77 5.51 16.32
N LEU A 388 -16.84 6.04 17.12
CA LEU A 388 -15.44 5.69 17.10
C LEU A 388 -14.89 5.51 18.52
N THR A 389 -13.84 4.69 18.66
CA THR A 389 -12.95 4.72 19.82
C THR A 389 -11.55 5.10 19.33
N LEU A 390 -10.98 6.14 19.91
CA LEU A 390 -9.62 6.62 19.67
C LEU A 390 -8.69 5.95 20.68
N HIS A 391 -7.51 5.49 20.23
CA HIS A 391 -6.51 4.79 21.03
C HIS A 391 -5.16 5.50 20.93
N THR A 392 -4.52 5.82 22.05
CA THR A 392 -3.19 6.46 22.10
C THR A 392 -2.47 6.20 23.43
N ASP A 393 -1.14 6.23 23.41
CA ASP A 393 -0.35 6.19 24.64
C ASP A 393 -0.19 7.59 25.28
N ASP A 394 -0.51 8.66 24.51
CA ASP A 394 -0.37 10.05 24.92
C ASP A 394 -1.72 10.78 24.91
N GLU A 395 -2.35 10.98 26.05
CA GLU A 395 -3.70 11.56 26.18
C GLU A 395 -3.84 12.94 25.48
N TRP A 396 -2.77 13.76 25.49
CA TRP A 396 -2.77 15.08 24.83
C TRP A 396 -2.95 15.02 23.29
N ARG A 397 -2.76 13.85 22.67
CA ARG A 397 -2.98 13.65 21.23
C ARG A 397 -4.45 13.60 20.84
N ILE A 398 -5.35 13.30 21.79
CA ILE A 398 -6.78 13.10 21.54
C ILE A 398 -7.41 14.37 20.97
N GLU A 399 -7.13 15.54 21.54
CA GLU A 399 -7.69 16.81 21.07
C GLU A 399 -7.39 17.07 19.58
N ARG A 400 -6.15 16.88 19.17
CA ARG A 400 -5.75 17.06 17.77
C ARG A 400 -6.37 16.01 16.83
N ALA A 401 -6.64 14.81 17.31
CA ALA A 401 -7.34 13.79 16.55
C ALA A 401 -8.81 14.16 16.37
N LEU A 402 -9.47 14.66 17.42
CA LEU A 402 -10.85 15.16 17.37
C LEU A 402 -11.02 16.32 16.39
N GLU A 403 -10.05 17.26 16.32
CA GLU A 403 -10.03 18.31 15.30
C GLU A 403 -10.09 17.74 13.87
N SER A 404 -9.37 16.65 13.60
CA SER A 404 -9.36 16.01 12.27
C SER A 404 -10.68 15.35 11.92
N LEU A 405 -11.44 14.93 12.93
CA LEU A 405 -12.71 14.24 12.79
C LEU A 405 -13.90 15.18 12.68
N SER A 406 -13.70 16.49 12.82
CA SER A 406 -14.77 17.49 12.70
C SER A 406 -15.40 17.40 11.31
N GLY A 407 -16.69 17.08 11.23
CA GLY A 407 -17.43 16.91 9.97
C GLY A 407 -17.08 15.64 9.17
N ALA A 408 -16.28 14.72 9.74
CA ALA A 408 -15.86 13.51 9.05
C ALA A 408 -16.95 12.44 8.97
N ILE A 409 -17.93 12.48 9.83
CA ILE A 409 -19.04 11.50 9.88
C ILE A 409 -20.35 12.26 9.72
N GLU A 410 -21.14 11.85 8.76
CA GLU A 410 -22.45 12.42 8.47
C GLU A 410 -23.54 11.44 8.90
N ILE A 411 -24.51 11.95 9.70
CA ILE A 411 -25.68 11.19 10.13
C ILE A 411 -26.92 11.92 9.59
N ALA A 412 -27.81 11.20 8.94
CA ALA A 412 -29.07 11.73 8.42
C ALA A 412 -30.25 10.83 8.83
N ASP A 413 -31.41 11.44 9.09
CA ASP A 413 -32.62 10.69 9.37
C ASP A 413 -33.36 10.32 8.08
N GLY A 414 -33.89 9.09 8.02
CA GLY A 414 -34.70 8.60 6.89
C GLY A 414 -33.95 8.45 5.57
N VAL A 415 -32.62 8.47 5.55
CA VAL A 415 -31.78 8.27 4.36
C VAL A 415 -31.12 6.90 4.44
N THR A 416 -31.23 6.13 3.35
CA THR A 416 -30.48 4.88 3.18
C THR A 416 -29.41 5.13 2.10
N PRO A 417 -28.11 5.09 2.44
CA PRO A 417 -27.08 5.24 1.44
C PRO A 417 -27.08 4.07 0.44
N GLU A 418 -26.70 4.32 -0.80
CA GLU A 418 -26.56 3.26 -1.78
C GLU A 418 -25.44 2.29 -1.36
N PRO A 419 -25.63 0.97 -1.60
CA PRO A 419 -24.54 -0.01 -1.37
C PRO A 419 -23.32 0.36 -2.19
N ARG A 420 -22.16 0.32 -1.56
CA ARG A 420 -20.87 0.63 -2.21
C ARG A 420 -20.15 -0.66 -2.57
N SER A 421 -19.71 -0.78 -3.82
CA SER A 421 -18.77 -1.82 -4.20
C SER A 421 -17.36 -1.41 -3.78
N VAL A 422 -16.61 -2.34 -3.18
CA VAL A 422 -15.20 -2.10 -2.84
C VAL A 422 -14.36 -2.07 -4.10
N VAL A 423 -14.67 -2.91 -5.10
CA VAL A 423 -14.02 -2.91 -6.42
C VAL A 423 -14.88 -2.13 -7.39
N LEU A 424 -14.32 -1.06 -7.95
CA LEU A 424 -15.00 -0.15 -8.87
C LEU A 424 -14.83 -0.55 -10.34
N GLU A 425 -13.63 -1.02 -10.70
CA GLU A 425 -13.26 -1.35 -12.08
C GLU A 425 -12.03 -2.26 -12.11
N THR A 426 -11.91 -3.08 -13.15
CA THR A 426 -10.72 -3.89 -13.43
C THR A 426 -10.09 -3.44 -14.75
N VAL A 427 -8.77 -3.29 -14.79
CA VAL A 427 -7.97 -2.90 -15.97
C VAL A 427 -6.92 -3.98 -16.22
N SER A 428 -6.90 -4.51 -17.46
CA SER A 428 -5.99 -5.57 -17.92
C SER A 428 -5.29 -5.17 -19.19
#